data_d6c0516e5703d6820e66abf5245de919
#
_entry.id   d6c0516e5703d6820e66abf5245de919
#
_cell.length_a   1.000
_cell.length_b   1.000
_cell.length_c   1.000
_cell.angle_alpha   90.00
_cell.angle_beta   90.00
_cell.angle_gamma   90.00
#
_symmetry.space_group_name_H-M   'P 1'
#
loop_
_entity.id
_entity.type
_entity.pdbx_description
1 polymer ?
#
loop_
_entity_poly.entity_id
_entity_poly.type
_entity_poly.pdbx_seq_one_letter_code
_entity_poly.pdbx_strand_id
1 'polypeptide(L)'
;PRHGLTLWDLDRPFATGGFGGEPFLKLRKILCILRDSYCRTIGVEYMHIQDPEQREWIQAKIEVPHEKPTRDEQLRILRRLNAAEAFETFLQTKFVGQKRFSLEGGESVIALLDRVLSSAADDGLDEVCIGMPHRGRLNVLTNIAGKSYGQIFREFEGKQDPRSVQGSGDVKYHLGTEGEFVAESGATTKVYLAANPSHLEAVDPVLEGIVRAKQDRLNLAGEDFTVLPVLLHGDAAFAGQGIVAETLNLSQLRGYRTGGTVHIVINNQVGFTTSPASSRSSTYSTDVARMIQAPIFHVNGDDPEACVRVAELAYDFRKEFHKDVVVDMVCYRRRGHNEGDDPSMTQPLMYNLIEAKRSVRKLYTEALVGRGDIGREDAEAALRDYQQQLERVFVETKDALKEADKEQSASQDAYTGTDLEGQHGLEPPLAQMSDADATTHSATETAISVEQLQRLGDAFTAIPQDFTVHPKLLPMLEKRTASTREGGIDWATGELLAFGSLLADGTPVRLAGQDSRRGTFVQRHAVLIDKNTAEEWTPLLYLGVGQAKFWVYDSLLFEYAALGFEYGYFVERPDAL
;
A
#
# COMPACT_ATOMS: atom_id res chain seq x y z
N PRO A 1 39.55 -12.05 -24.06
CA PRO A 1 41.00 -12.34 -23.85
C PRO A 1 41.33 -12.68 -22.41
N ARG A 2 40.72 -11.98 -21.42
CA ARG A 2 41.01 -12.13 -19.98
C ARG A 2 40.65 -13.52 -19.43
N HIS A 3 39.67 -14.19 -20.02
CA HIS A 3 39.19 -15.53 -19.65
C HIS A 3 39.47 -16.58 -20.72
N GLY A 4 40.39 -16.33 -21.64
CA GLY A 4 40.76 -17.26 -22.72
C GLY A 4 39.73 -17.42 -23.83
N LEU A 5 38.63 -16.63 -23.79
CA LEU A 5 37.59 -16.66 -24.82
C LEU A 5 37.86 -15.62 -25.92
N THR A 6 37.56 -15.99 -27.16
CA THR A 6 37.75 -15.17 -28.36
C THR A 6 36.49 -15.10 -29.20
N LEU A 7 36.49 -14.34 -30.29
CA LEU A 7 35.39 -14.28 -31.24
C LEU A 7 35.07 -15.64 -31.88
N TRP A 8 36.07 -16.51 -31.99
CA TRP A 8 35.94 -17.86 -32.55
C TRP A 8 35.17 -18.83 -31.65
N ASP A 9 35.06 -18.52 -30.34
CA ASP A 9 34.31 -19.32 -29.37
C ASP A 9 32.82 -18.99 -29.35
N LEU A 10 32.36 -17.92 -30.01
CA LEU A 10 30.97 -17.48 -29.97
C LEU A 10 29.96 -18.55 -30.43
N ASP A 11 30.35 -19.38 -31.39
CA ASP A 11 29.48 -20.45 -31.90
C ASP A 11 29.76 -21.82 -31.28
N ARG A 12 30.73 -21.89 -30.35
CA ARG A 12 31.06 -23.07 -29.58
C ARG A 12 29.97 -23.32 -28.50
N PRO A 13 29.47 -24.57 -28.35
CA PRO A 13 28.57 -24.93 -27.27
C PRO A 13 29.32 -25.11 -25.95
N PHE A 14 28.68 -24.66 -24.86
CA PHE A 14 29.16 -24.81 -23.49
C PHE A 14 28.06 -25.45 -22.65
N ALA A 15 28.48 -26.29 -21.69
CA ALA A 15 27.55 -26.79 -20.67
C ALA A 15 27.10 -25.63 -19.75
N THR A 16 25.83 -25.50 -19.55
CA THR A 16 25.21 -24.34 -18.87
C THR A 16 24.85 -24.61 -17.42
N GLY A 17 24.76 -25.88 -17.02
CA GLY A 17 24.22 -26.23 -15.70
C GLY A 17 22.73 -25.88 -15.52
N GLY A 18 21.98 -25.75 -16.63
CA GLY A 18 20.58 -25.37 -16.62
C GLY A 18 20.31 -23.90 -16.94
N PHE A 19 21.36 -23.06 -17.04
CA PHE A 19 21.22 -21.65 -17.45
C PHE A 19 20.48 -21.52 -18.80
N GLY A 20 19.53 -20.61 -18.86
CA GLY A 20 18.73 -20.38 -20.06
C GLY A 20 17.76 -21.52 -20.41
N GLY A 21 17.51 -22.46 -19.47
CA GLY A 21 16.60 -23.60 -19.64
C GLY A 21 17.15 -24.74 -20.49
N GLU A 22 18.43 -24.68 -20.92
CA GLU A 22 19.03 -25.63 -21.84
C GLU A 22 20.34 -26.20 -21.27
N PRO A 23 20.63 -27.51 -21.40
CA PRO A 23 21.86 -28.10 -20.87
C PRO A 23 23.14 -27.64 -21.59
N PHE A 24 23.01 -27.24 -22.85
CA PHE A 24 24.10 -26.72 -23.68
C PHE A 24 23.63 -25.51 -24.50
N LEU A 25 24.37 -24.41 -24.42
CA LEU A 25 24.12 -23.22 -25.24
C LEU A 25 25.41 -22.75 -25.92
N LYS A 26 25.27 -22.19 -27.13
CA LYS A 26 26.37 -21.45 -27.75
C LYS A 26 26.72 -20.22 -26.92
N LEU A 27 28.04 -19.88 -26.81
CA LEU A 27 28.48 -18.71 -26.05
C LEU A 27 27.75 -17.43 -26.48
N ARG A 28 27.47 -17.25 -27.77
CA ARG A 28 26.68 -16.12 -28.28
C ARG A 28 25.30 -16.05 -27.61
N LYS A 29 24.61 -17.16 -27.44
CA LYS A 29 23.29 -17.20 -26.80
C LYS A 29 23.38 -16.92 -25.30
N ILE A 30 24.39 -17.51 -24.63
CA ILE A 30 24.67 -17.22 -23.21
C ILE A 30 24.89 -15.71 -23.00
N LEU A 31 25.76 -15.09 -23.83
CA LEU A 31 26.03 -13.65 -23.74
C LEU A 31 24.79 -12.79 -24.06
N CYS A 32 23.93 -13.23 -24.98
CA CYS A 32 22.67 -12.54 -25.24
C CYS A 32 21.76 -12.55 -24.00
N ILE A 33 21.55 -13.72 -23.40
CA ILE A 33 20.72 -13.85 -22.20
C ILE A 33 21.29 -13.00 -21.06
N LEU A 34 22.58 -13.13 -20.74
CA LEU A 34 23.22 -12.36 -19.67
C LEU A 34 23.13 -10.84 -19.91
N ARG A 35 23.31 -10.40 -21.14
CA ARG A 35 23.18 -8.99 -21.49
C ARG A 35 21.73 -8.51 -21.34
N ASP A 36 20.77 -9.31 -21.77
CA ASP A 36 19.37 -8.97 -21.70
C ASP A 36 18.87 -8.95 -20.24
N SER A 37 19.41 -9.83 -19.38
CA SER A 37 19.06 -9.89 -17.97
C SER A 37 19.74 -8.81 -17.11
N TYR A 38 21.01 -8.45 -17.40
CA TYR A 38 21.81 -7.64 -16.47
C TYR A 38 22.38 -6.33 -17.04
N CYS A 39 22.28 -6.09 -18.35
CA CYS A 39 22.97 -4.96 -18.99
C CYS A 39 22.05 -4.04 -19.78
N ARG A 40 20.73 -4.15 -19.66
CA ARG A 40 19.76 -3.26 -20.31
C ARG A 40 19.13 -2.29 -19.32
N THR A 41 17.83 -2.22 -19.31
CA THR A 41 17.02 -1.26 -18.56
C THR A 41 16.47 -1.81 -17.25
N ILE A 42 16.86 -3.05 -16.89
CA ILE A 42 16.52 -3.70 -15.62
C ILE A 42 17.79 -4.07 -14.88
N GLY A 43 17.82 -3.81 -13.58
CA GLY A 43 18.82 -4.32 -12.63
C GLY A 43 18.11 -5.14 -11.56
N VAL A 44 18.72 -6.25 -11.13
CA VAL A 44 18.11 -7.14 -10.13
C VAL A 44 19.06 -7.36 -8.97
N GLU A 45 18.60 -7.05 -7.77
CA GLU A 45 19.32 -7.30 -6.53
C GLU A 45 18.64 -8.43 -5.75
N TYR A 46 19.28 -9.58 -5.67
CA TYR A 46 18.76 -10.76 -4.96
C TYR A 46 19.85 -11.56 -4.23
N MET A 47 21.13 -11.25 -4.45
CA MET A 47 22.25 -11.98 -3.86
C MET A 47 22.37 -11.80 -2.34
N HIS A 48 21.69 -10.82 -1.76
CA HIS A 48 21.58 -10.61 -0.31
C HIS A 48 20.55 -11.52 0.35
N ILE A 49 19.68 -12.16 -0.41
CA ILE A 49 18.68 -13.13 0.09
C ILE A 49 19.43 -14.39 0.52
N GLN A 50 19.23 -14.84 1.76
CA GLN A 50 19.92 -16.01 2.30
C GLN A 50 19.28 -17.33 1.86
N ASP A 51 17.97 -17.31 1.65
CA ASP A 51 17.22 -18.48 1.19
C ASP A 51 17.62 -18.87 -0.24
N PRO A 52 18.16 -20.07 -0.47
CA PRO A 52 18.60 -20.50 -1.79
C PRO A 52 17.43 -20.69 -2.76
N GLU A 53 16.28 -21.17 -2.30
CA GLU A 53 15.11 -21.40 -3.14
C GLU A 53 14.62 -20.10 -3.78
N GLN A 54 14.54 -19.03 -3.02
CA GLN A 54 14.16 -17.72 -3.54
C GLN A 54 15.19 -17.18 -4.55
N ARG A 55 16.48 -17.35 -4.30
CA ARG A 55 17.52 -16.94 -5.26
C ARG A 55 17.45 -17.72 -6.56
N GLU A 56 17.32 -19.04 -6.47
CA GLU A 56 17.22 -19.93 -7.63
C GLU A 56 15.96 -19.62 -8.44
N TRP A 57 14.84 -19.36 -7.78
CA TRP A 57 13.59 -18.97 -8.45
C TRP A 57 13.77 -17.65 -9.22
N ILE A 58 14.31 -16.60 -8.59
CA ILE A 58 14.58 -15.33 -9.25
C ILE A 58 15.51 -15.52 -10.43
N GLN A 59 16.61 -16.26 -10.24
CA GLN A 59 17.59 -16.52 -11.29
C GLN A 59 16.95 -17.26 -12.47
N ALA A 60 16.13 -18.27 -12.23
CA ALA A 60 15.41 -19.01 -13.25
C ALA A 60 14.42 -18.13 -14.05
N LYS A 61 13.81 -17.13 -13.42
CA LYS A 61 12.89 -16.19 -14.07
C LYS A 61 13.59 -15.12 -14.92
N ILE A 62 14.79 -14.69 -14.52
CA ILE A 62 15.49 -13.59 -15.21
C ILE A 62 16.54 -14.08 -16.22
N GLU A 63 17.18 -15.24 -16.00
CA GLU A 63 18.25 -15.78 -16.87
C GLU A 63 17.67 -16.66 -17.99
N VAL A 64 16.65 -16.17 -18.64
CA VAL A 64 15.98 -16.83 -19.78
C VAL A 64 15.96 -15.91 -21.00
N PRO A 65 15.78 -16.43 -22.21
CA PRO A 65 15.50 -15.58 -23.37
C PRO A 65 14.25 -14.76 -23.15
N HIS A 66 14.35 -13.44 -23.29
CA HIS A 66 13.19 -12.56 -23.15
C HIS A 66 12.40 -12.53 -24.45
N GLU A 67 11.13 -12.87 -24.36
CA GLU A 67 10.20 -12.71 -25.46
C GLU A 67 9.78 -11.24 -25.58
N LYS A 68 9.52 -10.81 -26.80
CA LYS A 68 8.96 -9.50 -27.08
C LYS A 68 7.49 -9.51 -26.69
N PRO A 69 6.96 -8.45 -26.04
CA PRO A 69 5.54 -8.34 -25.79
C PRO A 69 4.72 -8.47 -27.07
N THR A 70 3.55 -9.10 -26.98
CA THR A 70 2.60 -9.20 -28.08
C THR A 70 2.14 -7.80 -28.52
N ARG A 71 1.57 -7.71 -29.73
CA ARG A 71 1.01 -6.45 -30.23
C ARG A 71 -0.08 -5.90 -29.31
N ASP A 72 -0.91 -6.76 -28.77
CA ASP A 72 -2.02 -6.35 -27.91
C ASP A 72 -1.50 -5.78 -26.58
N GLU A 73 -0.51 -6.42 -25.96
CA GLU A 73 0.18 -5.91 -24.78
C GLU A 73 0.86 -4.55 -25.06
N GLN A 74 1.54 -4.40 -26.20
CA GLN A 74 2.15 -3.15 -26.60
C GLN A 74 1.11 -2.03 -26.77
N LEU A 75 -0.03 -2.33 -27.39
CA LEU A 75 -1.13 -1.38 -27.53
C LEU A 75 -1.77 -1.05 -26.19
N ARG A 76 -1.88 -2.01 -25.27
CA ARG A 76 -2.36 -1.76 -23.91
C ARG A 76 -1.43 -0.80 -23.17
N ILE A 77 -0.13 -1.06 -23.18
CA ILE A 77 0.89 -0.16 -22.59
C ILE A 77 0.74 1.25 -23.17
N LEU A 78 0.65 1.36 -24.49
CA LEU A 78 0.49 2.66 -25.16
C LEU A 78 -0.81 3.38 -24.75
N ARG A 79 -1.93 2.64 -24.64
CA ARG A 79 -3.19 3.19 -24.15
C ARG A 79 -3.06 3.74 -22.73
N ARG A 80 -2.39 3.02 -21.83
CA ARG A 80 -2.15 3.46 -20.44
C ARG A 80 -1.27 4.72 -20.38
N LEU A 81 -0.22 4.79 -21.20
CA LEU A 81 0.62 5.98 -21.31
C LEU A 81 -0.13 7.18 -21.93
N ASN A 82 -0.97 6.95 -22.94
CA ASN A 82 -1.85 7.98 -23.50
C ASN A 82 -2.80 8.54 -22.44
N ALA A 83 -3.43 7.67 -21.66
CA ALA A 83 -4.33 8.05 -20.58
C ALA A 83 -3.61 8.93 -19.54
N ALA A 84 -2.45 8.46 -19.07
CA ALA A 84 -1.66 9.16 -18.06
C ALA A 84 -1.21 10.55 -18.54
N GLU A 85 -0.57 10.65 -19.71
CA GLU A 85 -0.04 11.91 -20.25
C GLU A 85 -1.16 12.88 -20.64
N ALA A 86 -2.24 12.37 -21.27
CA ALA A 86 -3.36 13.23 -21.67
C ALA A 86 -4.05 13.85 -20.45
N PHE A 87 -4.24 13.08 -19.38
CA PHE A 87 -4.85 13.57 -18.16
C PHE A 87 -3.99 14.65 -17.47
N GLU A 88 -2.68 14.43 -17.33
CA GLU A 88 -1.77 15.43 -16.75
C GLU A 88 -1.76 16.72 -17.58
N THR A 89 -1.67 16.60 -18.91
CA THR A 89 -1.68 17.73 -19.83
C THR A 89 -3.01 18.49 -19.76
N PHE A 90 -4.12 17.76 -19.65
CA PHE A 90 -5.44 18.35 -19.53
C PHE A 90 -5.57 19.17 -18.24
N LEU A 91 -5.20 18.58 -17.10
CA LEU A 91 -5.22 19.29 -15.81
C LEU A 91 -4.31 20.52 -15.82
N GLN A 92 -3.13 20.43 -16.44
CA GLN A 92 -2.21 21.56 -16.58
C GLN A 92 -2.85 22.73 -17.36
N THR A 93 -3.64 22.40 -18.37
CA THR A 93 -4.24 23.41 -19.27
C THR A 93 -5.51 24.02 -18.69
N LYS A 94 -6.35 23.21 -18.04
CA LYS A 94 -7.69 23.64 -17.58
C LYS A 94 -7.70 24.19 -16.14
N PHE A 95 -6.79 23.72 -15.28
CA PHE A 95 -6.72 24.06 -13.86
C PHE A 95 -5.37 24.69 -13.50
N VAL A 96 -5.02 25.75 -14.22
CA VAL A 96 -3.75 26.47 -14.07
C VAL A 96 -3.55 26.95 -12.63
N GLY A 97 -2.35 26.72 -12.08
CA GLY A 97 -1.96 27.21 -10.74
C GLY A 97 -2.55 26.40 -9.56
N GLN A 98 -3.42 25.45 -9.81
CA GLN A 98 -3.92 24.58 -8.74
C GLN A 98 -2.95 23.44 -8.45
N LYS A 99 -2.68 23.18 -7.16
CA LYS A 99 -1.81 22.06 -6.72
C LYS A 99 -2.44 20.73 -7.09
N ARG A 100 -1.65 19.86 -7.73
CA ARG A 100 -2.04 18.52 -8.14
C ARG A 100 -0.92 17.48 -8.00
N PHE A 101 0.34 17.89 -7.80
CA PHE A 101 1.52 17.04 -7.71
C PHE A 101 1.63 16.09 -8.91
N SER A 102 1.93 16.66 -10.07
CA SER A 102 1.95 15.98 -11.37
C SER A 102 2.81 14.71 -11.39
N LEU A 103 2.32 13.69 -12.10
CA LEU A 103 3.03 12.44 -12.39
C LEU A 103 4.01 12.57 -13.56
N GLU A 104 4.01 13.68 -14.30
CA GLU A 104 4.82 13.85 -15.52
C GLU A 104 6.30 13.51 -15.30
N GLY A 105 6.79 12.56 -16.08
CA GLY A 105 8.12 11.95 -15.97
C GLY A 105 8.13 10.55 -15.36
N GLY A 106 7.03 10.13 -14.70
CA GLY A 106 6.84 8.81 -14.11
C GLY A 106 5.62 8.06 -14.64
N GLU A 107 5.13 8.39 -15.84
CA GLU A 107 3.87 7.86 -16.39
C GLU A 107 3.85 6.34 -16.54
N SER A 108 5.01 5.70 -16.66
CA SER A 108 5.13 4.23 -16.74
C SER A 108 4.59 3.51 -15.50
N VAL A 109 4.45 4.19 -14.34
CA VAL A 109 3.83 3.60 -13.16
C VAL A 109 2.38 3.18 -13.40
N ILE A 110 1.67 3.86 -14.30
CA ILE A 110 0.29 3.50 -14.64
C ILE A 110 0.24 2.17 -15.41
N ALA A 111 1.17 1.94 -16.33
CA ALA A 111 1.30 0.65 -17.02
C ALA A 111 1.77 -0.47 -16.08
N LEU A 112 2.69 -0.16 -15.14
CA LEU A 112 3.17 -1.08 -14.11
C LEU A 112 2.03 -1.51 -13.18
N LEU A 113 1.26 -0.56 -12.63
CA LEU A 113 0.10 -0.85 -11.79
C LEU A 113 -0.98 -1.63 -12.55
N ASP A 114 -1.25 -1.26 -13.80
CA ASP A 114 -2.18 -1.99 -14.66
C ASP A 114 -1.81 -3.48 -14.77
N ARG A 115 -0.51 -3.80 -14.86
CA ARG A 115 -0.05 -5.20 -14.91
C ARG A 115 -0.23 -5.90 -13.57
N VAL A 116 0.14 -5.26 -12.45
CA VAL A 116 -0.05 -5.84 -11.10
C VAL A 116 -1.52 -6.17 -10.86
N LEU A 117 -2.42 -5.22 -11.17
CA LEU A 117 -3.85 -5.41 -10.97
C LEU A 117 -4.44 -6.44 -11.94
N SER A 118 -3.95 -6.50 -13.19
CA SER A 118 -4.36 -7.53 -14.15
C SER A 118 -3.98 -8.92 -13.65
N SER A 119 -2.75 -9.10 -13.16
CA SER A 119 -2.29 -10.37 -12.59
C SER A 119 -3.13 -10.76 -11.36
N ALA A 120 -3.46 -9.80 -10.49
CA ALA A 120 -4.31 -10.03 -9.33
C ALA A 120 -5.74 -10.45 -9.74
N ALA A 121 -6.33 -9.79 -10.74
CA ALA A 121 -7.65 -10.12 -11.25
C ALA A 121 -7.68 -11.50 -11.94
N ASP A 122 -6.68 -11.80 -12.75
CA ASP A 122 -6.55 -13.08 -13.45
C ASP A 122 -6.37 -14.25 -12.48
N ASP A 123 -5.72 -14.03 -11.35
CA ASP A 123 -5.59 -15.01 -10.27
C ASP A 123 -6.80 -15.04 -9.31
N GLY A 124 -7.79 -14.18 -9.53
CA GLY A 124 -9.02 -14.15 -8.73
C GLY A 124 -8.86 -13.59 -7.32
N LEU A 125 -7.90 -12.66 -7.10
CA LEU A 125 -7.78 -12.00 -5.81
C LEU A 125 -9.03 -11.12 -5.54
N ASP A 126 -9.49 -11.12 -4.31
CA ASP A 126 -10.68 -10.38 -3.89
C ASP A 126 -10.50 -8.87 -4.02
N GLU A 127 -9.33 -8.35 -3.66
CA GLU A 127 -9.09 -6.91 -3.65
C GLU A 127 -7.59 -6.56 -3.74
N VAL A 128 -7.28 -5.45 -4.38
CA VAL A 128 -5.97 -4.78 -4.33
C VAL A 128 -6.11 -3.48 -3.55
N CYS A 129 -5.39 -3.35 -2.44
CA CYS A 129 -5.36 -2.15 -1.62
C CYS A 129 -4.10 -1.34 -1.90
N ILE A 130 -4.27 -0.04 -2.20
CA ILE A 130 -3.18 0.85 -2.60
C ILE A 130 -2.98 1.94 -1.54
N GLY A 131 -1.75 2.09 -1.06
CA GLY A 131 -1.29 3.24 -0.29
C GLY A 131 -0.29 4.05 -1.12
N MET A 132 -0.38 5.38 -1.09
CA MET A 132 0.51 6.19 -1.91
C MET A 132 0.61 7.64 -1.44
N PRO A 133 1.73 8.34 -1.74
CA PRO A 133 1.84 9.77 -1.49
C PRO A 133 0.95 10.58 -2.44
N HIS A 134 1.03 11.89 -2.34
CA HIS A 134 0.24 12.82 -3.14
C HIS A 134 0.62 12.84 -4.63
N ARG A 135 1.91 12.59 -4.98
CA ARG A 135 2.38 12.64 -6.38
C ARG A 135 1.79 11.54 -7.23
N GLY A 136 1.15 11.92 -8.34
CA GLY A 136 0.49 11.00 -9.26
C GLY A 136 -0.83 10.44 -8.76
N ARG A 137 -1.28 10.81 -7.55
CA ARG A 137 -2.50 10.24 -6.94
C ARG A 137 -3.73 10.47 -7.80
N LEU A 138 -3.92 11.66 -8.35
CA LEU A 138 -5.08 11.94 -9.23
C LEU A 138 -5.09 11.05 -10.47
N ASN A 139 -3.92 10.74 -11.01
CA ASN A 139 -3.78 9.84 -12.15
C ASN A 139 -4.10 8.39 -11.78
N VAL A 140 -3.62 7.92 -10.63
CA VAL A 140 -3.94 6.58 -10.10
C VAL A 140 -5.43 6.46 -9.77
N LEU A 141 -6.03 7.48 -9.13
CA LEU A 141 -7.47 7.51 -8.84
C LEU A 141 -8.33 7.25 -10.08
N THR A 142 -8.01 7.89 -11.22
CA THR A 142 -8.83 7.76 -12.43
C THR A 142 -8.45 6.56 -13.28
N ASN A 143 -7.16 6.35 -13.54
CA ASN A 143 -6.71 5.37 -14.52
C ASN A 143 -6.53 3.95 -13.95
N ILE A 144 -6.49 3.82 -12.62
CA ILE A 144 -6.31 2.54 -11.92
C ILE A 144 -7.48 2.23 -11.00
N ALA A 145 -7.86 3.17 -10.13
CA ALA A 145 -8.86 2.92 -9.07
C ALA A 145 -10.31 3.22 -9.47
N GLY A 146 -10.57 3.56 -10.74
CA GLY A 146 -11.92 3.67 -11.30
C GLY A 146 -12.68 4.96 -10.95
N LYS A 147 -12.04 5.95 -10.30
CA LYS A 147 -12.69 7.24 -10.04
C LYS A 147 -12.91 8.00 -11.36
N SER A 148 -14.14 8.48 -11.61
CA SER A 148 -14.44 9.14 -12.86
C SER A 148 -13.75 10.51 -12.99
N TYR A 149 -13.39 10.89 -14.23
CA TYR A 149 -12.84 12.22 -14.50
C TYR A 149 -13.77 13.35 -14.06
N GLY A 150 -15.08 13.16 -14.19
CA GLY A 150 -16.08 14.14 -13.75
C GLY A 150 -16.07 14.37 -12.24
N GLN A 151 -15.81 13.34 -11.44
CA GLN A 151 -15.63 13.50 -9.98
C GLN A 151 -14.39 14.33 -9.67
N ILE A 152 -13.25 14.04 -10.30
CA ILE A 152 -12.03 14.82 -10.15
C ILE A 152 -12.23 16.28 -10.55
N PHE A 153 -12.91 16.54 -11.70
CA PHE A 153 -13.15 17.91 -12.16
C PHE A 153 -14.05 18.69 -11.19
N ARG A 154 -15.07 18.07 -10.60
CA ARG A 154 -15.88 18.69 -9.54
C ARG A 154 -15.06 19.05 -8.31
N GLU A 155 -14.15 18.19 -7.89
CA GLU A 155 -13.25 18.45 -6.75
C GLU A 155 -12.31 19.63 -7.04
N PHE A 156 -11.87 19.82 -8.28
CA PHE A 156 -11.12 21.00 -8.70
C PHE A 156 -11.95 22.29 -8.63
N GLU A 157 -13.27 22.23 -8.85
CA GLU A 157 -14.20 23.36 -8.74
C GLU A 157 -14.67 23.58 -7.27
N GLY A 158 -14.12 22.86 -6.30
CA GLY A 158 -14.45 22.99 -4.89
C GLY A 158 -15.74 22.31 -4.46
N LYS A 159 -16.35 21.47 -5.30
CA LYS A 159 -17.57 20.71 -5.02
C LYS A 159 -17.24 19.24 -4.78
N GLN A 160 -17.14 18.86 -3.51
CA GLN A 160 -16.92 17.47 -3.12
C GLN A 160 -18.23 16.67 -3.20
N ASP A 161 -18.14 15.37 -3.53
CA ASP A 161 -19.28 14.46 -3.45
C ASP A 161 -19.56 14.16 -1.96
N PRO A 162 -20.76 14.50 -1.44
CA PRO A 162 -21.13 14.22 -0.05
C PRO A 162 -21.09 12.73 0.32
N ARG A 163 -21.06 11.85 -0.71
CA ARG A 163 -20.99 10.40 -0.54
C ARG A 163 -19.57 9.85 -0.59
N SER A 164 -18.56 10.71 -0.79
CA SER A 164 -17.17 10.29 -0.67
C SER A 164 -16.88 10.02 0.82
N VAL A 165 -16.85 8.74 1.18
CA VAL A 165 -16.84 8.23 2.57
C VAL A 165 -15.56 8.56 3.33
N GLN A 166 -14.53 9.07 2.66
CA GLN A 166 -13.21 9.27 3.27
C GLN A 166 -12.74 10.72 3.10
N GLY A 167 -12.78 11.47 4.19
CA GLY A 167 -12.14 12.77 4.30
C GLY A 167 -13.05 13.95 3.99
N SER A 168 -13.96 14.31 4.90
CA SER A 168 -14.69 15.56 4.85
C SER A 168 -13.74 16.75 4.96
N GLY A 169 -13.71 17.62 3.94
CA GLY A 169 -12.99 18.88 3.99
C GLY A 169 -11.50 18.85 3.66
N ASP A 170 -10.96 17.71 3.24
CA ASP A 170 -9.55 17.60 2.87
C ASP A 170 -9.28 17.97 1.40
N VAL A 171 -8.02 18.15 1.07
CA VAL A 171 -7.59 18.51 -0.29
C VAL A 171 -7.67 17.31 -1.22
N LYS A 172 -8.03 17.55 -2.48
CA LYS A 172 -8.27 16.52 -3.52
C LYS A 172 -7.17 15.46 -3.68
N TYR A 173 -5.91 15.80 -3.42
CA TYR A 173 -4.77 14.89 -3.53
C TYR A 173 -4.49 14.08 -2.26
N HIS A 174 -5.38 14.13 -1.26
CA HIS A 174 -5.40 13.23 -0.10
C HIS A 174 -6.55 12.23 -0.13
N LEU A 175 -7.55 12.45 -0.97
CA LEU A 175 -8.74 11.62 -1.03
C LEU A 175 -8.44 10.19 -1.51
N GLY A 176 -9.16 9.23 -0.94
CA GLY A 176 -9.18 7.84 -1.38
C GLY A 176 -10.35 7.55 -2.32
N THR A 177 -10.49 6.29 -2.70
CA THR A 177 -11.64 5.78 -3.46
C THR A 177 -11.72 4.26 -3.34
N GLU A 178 -12.92 3.75 -3.58
CA GLU A 178 -13.17 2.34 -3.84
C GLU A 178 -13.69 2.19 -5.27
N GLY A 179 -13.25 1.14 -5.95
CA GLY A 179 -13.65 0.88 -7.32
C GLY A 179 -13.45 -0.57 -7.72
N GLU A 180 -13.62 -0.83 -8.99
CA GLU A 180 -13.38 -2.13 -9.62
C GLU A 180 -12.41 -1.96 -10.78
N PHE A 181 -11.44 -2.85 -10.86
CA PHE A 181 -10.52 -2.94 -11.98
C PHE A 181 -10.90 -4.14 -12.86
N VAL A 182 -10.91 -3.90 -14.17
CA VAL A 182 -11.20 -4.94 -15.18
C VAL A 182 -9.94 -5.20 -15.99
N ALA A 183 -9.45 -6.43 -15.94
CA ALA A 183 -8.33 -6.89 -16.76
C ALA A 183 -8.74 -7.07 -18.23
N GLU A 184 -7.77 -7.23 -19.13
CA GLU A 184 -8.05 -7.47 -20.55
C GLU A 184 -8.71 -8.83 -20.80
N SER A 185 -8.45 -9.82 -19.94
CA SER A 185 -9.12 -11.12 -19.91
C SER A 185 -10.63 -11.04 -19.60
N GLY A 186 -11.09 -9.91 -19.04
CA GLY A 186 -12.42 -9.73 -18.48
C GLY A 186 -12.52 -10.09 -16.99
N ALA A 187 -11.44 -10.60 -16.38
CA ALA A 187 -11.39 -10.82 -14.94
C ALA A 187 -11.43 -9.49 -14.17
N THR A 188 -12.00 -9.50 -12.97
CA THR A 188 -12.17 -8.29 -12.15
C THR A 188 -11.58 -8.48 -10.76
N THR A 189 -11.11 -7.39 -10.16
CA THR A 189 -10.74 -7.31 -8.75
C THR A 189 -11.17 -5.97 -8.18
N LYS A 190 -11.53 -5.93 -6.90
CA LYS A 190 -11.83 -4.67 -6.23
C LYS A 190 -10.54 -3.88 -6.03
N VAL A 191 -10.65 -2.56 -6.04
CA VAL A 191 -9.54 -1.67 -5.77
C VAL A 191 -9.93 -0.71 -4.65
N TYR A 192 -9.11 -0.69 -3.62
CA TYR A 192 -9.19 0.25 -2.53
C TYR A 192 -7.96 1.15 -2.54
N LEU A 193 -8.13 2.46 -2.69
CA LEU A 193 -7.05 3.42 -2.56
C LEU A 193 -7.27 4.20 -1.26
N ALA A 194 -6.38 4.00 -0.30
CA ALA A 194 -6.49 4.62 1.02
C ALA A 194 -6.36 6.14 0.94
N ALA A 195 -7.21 6.87 1.64
CA ALA A 195 -6.99 8.29 1.90
C ALA A 195 -5.80 8.46 2.87
N ASN A 196 -5.00 9.51 2.71
CA ASN A 196 -3.92 9.80 3.63
C ASN A 196 -3.54 11.29 3.62
N PRO A 197 -3.01 11.81 4.74
CA PRO A 197 -2.50 13.18 4.82
C PRO A 197 -1.16 13.34 4.07
N SER A 198 -0.62 14.56 4.07
CA SER A 198 0.70 14.85 3.49
C SER A 198 1.89 14.30 4.30
N HIS A 199 1.66 13.56 5.36
CA HIS A 199 2.71 12.91 6.15
C HIS A 199 3.21 11.69 5.38
N LEU A 200 4.33 11.85 4.68
CA LEU A 200 4.89 10.84 3.80
C LEU A 200 5.17 9.53 4.56
N GLU A 201 4.79 8.41 3.96
CA GLU A 201 4.95 7.04 4.44
C GLU A 201 4.09 6.67 5.69
N ALA A 202 3.34 7.63 6.26
CA ALA A 202 2.46 7.32 7.40
C ALA A 202 1.32 6.34 7.02
N VAL A 203 0.95 6.29 5.76
CA VAL A 203 -0.07 5.38 5.23
C VAL A 203 0.40 3.92 5.17
N ASP A 204 1.71 3.65 5.16
CA ASP A 204 2.25 2.31 4.94
C ASP A 204 1.71 1.31 5.97
N PRO A 205 1.95 1.47 7.29
CA PRO A 205 1.43 0.53 8.27
C PRO A 205 -0.10 0.60 8.38
N VAL A 206 -0.72 1.76 8.10
CA VAL A 206 -2.19 1.89 8.10
C VAL A 206 -2.80 1.00 7.02
N LEU A 207 -2.23 1.01 5.81
CA LEU A 207 -2.68 0.13 4.72
C LEU A 207 -2.51 -1.34 5.09
N GLU A 208 -1.36 -1.71 5.67
CA GLU A 208 -1.12 -3.09 6.10
C GLU A 208 -2.15 -3.54 7.15
N GLY A 209 -2.53 -2.66 8.07
CA GLY A 209 -3.59 -2.91 9.04
C GLY A 209 -4.96 -3.11 8.39
N ILE A 210 -5.33 -2.26 7.43
CA ILE A 210 -6.57 -2.39 6.65
C ILE A 210 -6.59 -3.73 5.89
N VAL A 211 -5.50 -4.06 5.18
CA VAL A 211 -5.38 -5.32 4.43
C VAL A 211 -5.53 -6.52 5.35
N ARG A 212 -4.84 -6.51 6.48
CA ARG A 212 -4.93 -7.60 7.47
C ARG A 212 -6.35 -7.76 8.00
N ALA A 213 -7.03 -6.67 8.30
CA ALA A 213 -8.41 -6.71 8.76
C ALA A 213 -9.38 -7.27 7.72
N LYS A 214 -9.19 -6.89 6.44
CA LYS A 214 -9.95 -7.45 5.31
C LYS A 214 -9.69 -8.96 5.16
N GLN A 215 -8.44 -9.39 5.22
CA GLN A 215 -8.07 -10.81 5.18
C GLN A 215 -8.66 -11.60 6.36
N ASP A 216 -8.62 -11.02 7.57
CA ASP A 216 -9.21 -11.65 8.75
C ASP A 216 -10.74 -11.80 8.63
N ARG A 217 -11.43 -10.89 7.93
CA ARG A 217 -12.86 -11.03 7.61
C ARG A 217 -13.14 -12.16 6.62
N LEU A 218 -12.32 -12.27 5.59
CA LEU A 218 -12.52 -13.25 4.51
C LEU A 218 -12.18 -14.67 4.93
N ASN A 219 -11.05 -14.87 5.59
CA ASN A 219 -10.50 -16.19 5.88
C ASN A 219 -9.92 -16.38 7.29
N LEU A 220 -10.24 -15.45 8.21
CA LEU A 220 -9.80 -15.50 9.61
C LEU A 220 -8.27 -15.56 9.76
N ALA A 221 -7.53 -14.80 8.97
CA ALA A 221 -6.07 -14.81 8.89
C ALA A 221 -5.50 -16.18 8.46
N GLY A 222 -6.25 -16.93 7.64
CA GLY A 222 -5.76 -18.09 6.92
C GLY A 222 -4.55 -17.72 6.03
N GLU A 223 -4.02 -18.71 5.34
CA GLU A 223 -2.83 -18.53 4.49
C GLU A 223 -3.17 -18.08 3.05
N ASP A 224 -4.45 -17.88 2.75
CA ASP A 224 -4.93 -17.56 1.39
C ASP A 224 -4.88 -16.07 1.05
N PHE A 225 -4.06 -15.29 1.54
CA PHE A 225 -3.80 -13.86 1.32
C PHE A 225 -4.41 -13.25 0.02
N THR A 226 -5.75 -13.28 -0.08
CA THR A 226 -6.51 -12.87 -1.27
C THR A 226 -6.69 -11.36 -1.42
N VAL A 227 -6.23 -10.57 -0.44
CA VAL A 227 -6.14 -9.11 -0.51
C VAL A 227 -4.68 -8.73 -0.65
N LEU A 228 -4.35 -8.02 -1.73
CA LEU A 228 -2.98 -7.63 -2.07
C LEU A 228 -2.68 -6.19 -1.63
N PRO A 229 -1.74 -5.93 -0.73
CA PRO A 229 -1.23 -4.59 -0.49
C PRO A 229 -0.23 -4.16 -1.58
N VAL A 230 -0.39 -2.92 -2.05
CA VAL A 230 0.53 -2.23 -2.96
C VAL A 230 0.84 -0.86 -2.37
N LEU A 231 2.12 -0.60 -2.09
CA LEU A 231 2.58 0.66 -1.55
C LEU A 231 3.45 1.40 -2.57
N LEU A 232 3.06 2.63 -2.90
CA LEU A 232 3.86 3.52 -3.73
C LEU A 232 4.61 4.50 -2.85
N HIS A 233 5.88 4.75 -3.17
CA HIS A 233 6.78 5.58 -2.37
C HIS A 233 7.49 6.62 -3.23
N GLY A 234 7.89 7.73 -2.61
CA GLY A 234 8.94 8.60 -3.16
C GLY A 234 10.31 8.11 -2.71
N ASP A 235 11.35 8.21 -3.56
CA ASP A 235 12.69 7.71 -3.25
C ASP A 235 13.30 8.33 -1.98
N ALA A 236 13.14 9.62 -1.79
CA ALA A 236 13.69 10.31 -0.61
C ALA A 236 12.94 9.91 0.68
N ALA A 237 11.63 9.72 0.62
CA ALA A 237 10.82 9.31 1.76
C ALA A 237 11.08 7.85 2.13
N PHE A 238 11.11 6.95 1.15
CA PHE A 238 11.41 5.54 1.37
C PHE A 238 12.77 5.31 2.05
N ALA A 239 13.79 6.06 1.61
CA ALA A 239 15.12 5.99 2.23
C ALA A 239 15.20 6.64 3.61
N GLY A 240 14.40 7.68 3.88
CA GLY A 240 14.63 8.58 5.01
C GLY A 240 13.63 8.48 6.16
N GLN A 241 12.40 8.03 5.92
CA GLN A 241 11.37 7.94 6.95
C GLN A 241 11.52 6.66 7.77
N GLY A 242 11.69 6.78 9.09
CA GLY A 242 11.86 5.64 9.99
C GLY A 242 10.71 4.65 9.97
N ILE A 243 9.48 5.14 9.74
CA ILE A 243 8.27 4.31 9.64
C ILE A 243 8.34 3.27 8.50
N VAL A 244 9.11 3.53 7.45
CA VAL A 244 9.35 2.56 6.36
C VAL A 244 10.08 1.33 6.90
N ALA A 245 11.18 1.53 7.63
CA ALA A 245 11.94 0.44 8.22
C ALA A 245 11.11 -0.33 9.26
N GLU A 246 10.29 0.36 10.04
CA GLU A 246 9.35 -0.25 10.98
C GLU A 246 8.32 -1.12 10.26
N THR A 247 7.67 -0.59 9.21
CA THR A 247 6.66 -1.31 8.41
C THR A 247 7.25 -2.55 7.74
N LEU A 248 8.42 -2.43 7.11
CA LEU A 248 9.12 -3.55 6.51
C LEU A 248 9.39 -4.67 7.51
N ASN A 249 9.75 -4.34 8.76
CA ASN A 249 9.97 -5.33 9.82
C ASN A 249 8.68 -6.02 10.29
N LEU A 250 7.49 -5.46 10.05
CA LEU A 250 6.22 -6.11 10.37
C LEU A 250 5.87 -7.24 9.38
N SER A 251 6.40 -7.22 8.17
CA SER A 251 5.93 -7.98 7.01
C SER A 251 5.83 -9.50 7.19
N GLN A 252 6.68 -10.09 8.04
CA GLN A 252 6.69 -11.54 8.30
C GLN A 252 6.29 -11.92 9.71
N LEU A 253 5.93 -10.94 10.55
CA LEU A 253 5.50 -11.21 11.92
C LEU A 253 4.08 -11.78 11.94
N ARG A 254 3.87 -12.82 12.74
CA ARG A 254 2.60 -13.57 12.83
C ARG A 254 1.37 -12.66 13.03
N GLY A 255 1.49 -11.63 13.84
CA GLY A 255 0.40 -10.70 14.13
C GLY A 255 0.13 -9.66 13.04
N TYR A 256 1.05 -9.48 12.09
CA TYR A 256 1.07 -8.33 11.17
C TYR A 256 1.15 -8.71 9.69
N ARG A 257 1.66 -9.90 9.35
CA ARG A 257 1.86 -10.33 7.98
C ARG A 257 0.57 -10.29 7.16
N THR A 258 0.70 -9.85 5.91
CA THR A 258 -0.38 -9.72 4.92
C THR A 258 -0.16 -10.60 3.68
N GLY A 259 0.86 -11.46 3.71
CA GLY A 259 1.22 -12.32 2.57
C GLY A 259 2.10 -11.62 1.53
N GLY A 260 2.84 -10.61 1.97
CA GLY A 260 3.78 -9.84 1.15
C GLY A 260 3.15 -8.64 0.45
N THR A 261 3.89 -7.54 0.42
CA THR A 261 3.54 -6.25 -0.15
C THR A 261 4.36 -5.99 -1.41
N VAL A 262 3.73 -5.47 -2.45
CA VAL A 262 4.43 -4.96 -3.63
C VAL A 262 4.73 -3.48 -3.40
N HIS A 263 6.00 -3.17 -3.13
CA HIS A 263 6.49 -1.80 -2.98
C HIS A 263 6.96 -1.24 -4.30
N ILE A 264 6.50 -0.06 -4.68
CA ILE A 264 6.88 0.62 -5.92
C ILE A 264 7.45 1.98 -5.57
N VAL A 265 8.75 2.14 -5.70
CA VAL A 265 9.43 3.42 -5.48
C VAL A 265 9.45 4.20 -6.78
N ILE A 266 8.72 5.32 -6.84
CA ILE A 266 8.76 6.27 -7.94
C ILE A 266 9.98 7.17 -7.75
N ASN A 267 11.13 6.69 -8.20
CA ASN A 267 12.44 7.30 -7.99
C ASN A 267 12.69 8.42 -9.00
N ASN A 268 12.23 9.62 -8.67
CA ASN A 268 12.45 10.80 -9.51
C ASN A 268 13.78 11.52 -9.24
N GLN A 269 14.63 10.96 -8.38
CA GLN A 269 16.01 11.38 -8.12
C GLN A 269 16.14 12.79 -7.49
N VAL A 270 15.09 13.25 -6.83
CA VAL A 270 15.11 14.53 -6.09
C VAL A 270 14.07 14.51 -4.97
N GLY A 271 14.50 14.79 -3.73
CA GLY A 271 13.61 14.95 -2.58
C GLY A 271 13.30 16.42 -2.35
N PHE A 272 12.12 16.92 -2.73
CA PHE A 272 11.77 18.33 -2.76
C PHE A 272 12.80 19.14 -3.58
N THR A 273 13.87 19.66 -2.95
CA THR A 273 15.00 20.35 -3.59
C THR A 273 16.34 19.67 -3.30
N THR A 274 16.34 18.53 -2.60
CA THR A 274 17.56 17.84 -2.15
C THR A 274 17.94 16.73 -3.13
N SER A 275 19.19 16.76 -3.59
CA SER A 275 19.75 15.70 -4.45
C SER A 275 20.04 14.43 -3.65
N PRO A 276 20.10 13.24 -4.29
CA PRO A 276 20.42 11.99 -3.62
C PRO A 276 21.72 12.01 -2.83
N ALA A 277 22.75 12.66 -3.34
CA ALA A 277 24.05 12.78 -2.67
C ALA A 277 23.99 13.51 -1.31
N SER A 278 22.96 14.33 -1.09
CA SER A 278 22.73 15.06 0.15
C SER A 278 21.61 14.49 1.01
N SER A 279 20.88 13.49 0.50
CA SER A 279 19.70 12.92 1.16
C SER A 279 19.92 11.55 1.78
N ARG A 280 20.91 10.78 1.31
CA ARG A 280 21.19 9.42 1.82
C ARG A 280 22.66 9.06 1.66
N SER A 281 23.11 8.14 2.51
CA SER A 281 24.47 7.55 2.43
C SER A 281 24.51 6.27 1.58
N SER A 282 23.37 5.64 1.36
CA SER A 282 23.24 4.43 0.55
C SER A 282 23.30 4.75 -0.95
N THR A 283 23.67 3.76 -1.77
CA THR A 283 23.67 3.89 -3.23
C THR A 283 22.25 4.05 -3.76
N TYR A 284 21.34 3.19 -3.31
CA TYR A 284 19.94 3.20 -3.71
C TYR A 284 19.03 3.61 -2.55
N SER A 285 17.92 4.27 -2.86
CA SER A 285 16.87 4.55 -1.87
C SER A 285 16.26 3.27 -1.29
N THR A 286 16.32 2.19 -2.04
CA THR A 286 15.77 0.87 -1.71
C THR A 286 16.68 -0.01 -0.87
N ASP A 287 17.89 0.43 -0.54
CA ASP A 287 18.82 -0.35 0.29
C ASP A 287 18.26 -0.73 1.67
N VAL A 288 17.29 0.03 2.20
CA VAL A 288 16.58 -0.28 3.45
C VAL A 288 15.83 -1.62 3.37
N ALA A 289 15.33 -2.00 2.20
CA ALA A 289 14.58 -3.25 2.02
C ALA A 289 15.46 -4.51 2.06
N ARG A 290 16.77 -4.37 1.91
CA ARG A 290 17.71 -5.48 2.09
C ARG A 290 17.70 -6.04 3.52
N MET A 291 17.28 -5.23 4.49
CA MET A 291 17.14 -5.62 5.88
C MET A 291 16.20 -6.82 6.07
N ILE A 292 15.11 -6.86 5.31
CA ILE A 292 14.14 -7.96 5.31
C ILE A 292 14.39 -8.99 4.20
N GLN A 293 15.50 -8.87 3.48
CA GLN A 293 15.89 -9.74 2.38
C GLN A 293 14.87 -9.74 1.22
N ALA A 294 14.19 -8.63 0.98
CA ALA A 294 13.31 -8.47 -0.16
C ALA A 294 14.12 -8.36 -1.45
N PRO A 295 13.72 -9.01 -2.56
CA PRO A 295 14.31 -8.75 -3.86
C PRO A 295 14.00 -7.33 -4.32
N ILE A 296 14.97 -6.70 -5.02
CA ILE A 296 14.83 -5.34 -5.52
C ILE A 296 15.02 -5.36 -7.03
N PHE A 297 14.01 -4.88 -7.75
CA PHE A 297 14.03 -4.76 -9.21
C PHE A 297 14.14 -3.28 -9.60
N HIS A 298 15.31 -2.85 -10.05
CA HIS A 298 15.49 -1.53 -10.62
C HIS A 298 15.06 -1.53 -12.08
N VAL A 299 14.28 -0.55 -12.49
CA VAL A 299 13.83 -0.44 -13.88
C VAL A 299 13.87 1.01 -14.34
N ASN A 300 14.31 1.22 -15.58
CA ASN A 300 14.23 2.53 -16.22
C ASN A 300 12.79 2.84 -16.60
N GLY A 301 12.20 3.88 -16.02
CA GLY A 301 10.85 4.34 -16.30
C GLY A 301 10.61 4.80 -17.74
N ASP A 302 11.67 5.04 -18.54
CA ASP A 302 11.55 5.31 -19.98
C ASP A 302 11.34 4.05 -20.84
N ASP A 303 11.44 2.86 -20.23
CA ASP A 303 11.17 1.58 -20.88
C ASP A 303 9.91 0.94 -20.28
N PRO A 304 8.72 1.28 -20.80
CA PRO A 304 7.47 0.80 -20.23
C PRO A 304 7.26 -0.72 -20.40
N GLU A 305 7.85 -1.35 -21.44
CA GLU A 305 7.82 -2.81 -21.60
C GLU A 305 8.62 -3.49 -20.47
N ALA A 306 9.77 -2.93 -20.10
CA ALA A 306 10.55 -3.39 -18.95
C ALA A 306 9.80 -3.16 -17.62
N CYS A 307 9.11 -2.04 -17.45
CA CYS A 307 8.29 -1.75 -16.25
C CYS A 307 7.18 -2.80 -16.07
N VAL A 308 6.48 -3.15 -17.14
CA VAL A 308 5.44 -4.19 -17.12
C VAL A 308 6.01 -5.56 -16.77
N ARG A 309 7.16 -5.92 -17.34
CA ARG A 309 7.84 -7.20 -17.02
C ARG A 309 8.27 -7.28 -15.56
N VAL A 310 8.80 -6.19 -15.02
CA VAL A 310 9.20 -6.14 -13.61
C VAL A 310 7.99 -6.21 -12.70
N ALA A 311 6.87 -5.61 -13.09
CA ALA A 311 5.61 -5.72 -12.36
C ALA A 311 5.13 -7.18 -12.24
N GLU A 312 5.23 -7.93 -13.33
CA GLU A 312 4.91 -9.35 -13.37
C GLU A 312 5.83 -10.18 -12.47
N LEU A 313 7.15 -9.96 -12.56
CA LEU A 313 8.12 -10.62 -11.69
C LEU A 313 7.89 -10.34 -10.21
N ALA A 314 7.55 -9.09 -9.88
CA ALA A 314 7.25 -8.69 -8.51
C ALA A 314 5.98 -9.36 -7.99
N TYR A 315 4.93 -9.37 -8.79
CA TYR A 315 3.68 -10.04 -8.45
C TYR A 315 3.89 -11.56 -8.28
N ASP A 316 4.59 -12.21 -9.22
CA ASP A 316 4.88 -13.64 -9.17
C ASP A 316 5.69 -14.01 -7.93
N PHE A 317 6.72 -13.21 -7.57
CA PHE A 317 7.52 -13.45 -6.37
C PHE A 317 6.66 -13.36 -5.10
N ARG A 318 5.83 -12.34 -4.99
CA ARG A 318 4.90 -12.18 -3.86
C ARG A 318 3.93 -13.37 -3.76
N LYS A 319 3.39 -13.80 -4.89
CA LYS A 319 2.46 -14.93 -4.98
C LYS A 319 3.11 -16.24 -4.51
N GLU A 320 4.35 -16.49 -4.93
CA GLU A 320 5.06 -17.73 -4.64
C GLU A 320 5.53 -17.81 -3.18
N PHE A 321 6.10 -16.70 -2.66
CA PHE A 321 6.79 -16.71 -1.36
C PHE A 321 6.03 -15.99 -0.25
N HIS A 322 4.95 -15.31 -0.54
CA HIS A 322 4.21 -14.48 0.42
C HIS A 322 5.11 -13.50 1.18
N LYS A 323 6.04 -12.88 0.48
CA LYS A 323 7.02 -11.92 0.98
C LYS A 323 6.98 -10.61 0.20
N ASP A 324 7.50 -9.57 0.84
CA ASP A 324 7.63 -8.25 0.24
C ASP A 324 8.62 -8.28 -0.93
N VAL A 325 8.34 -7.43 -1.90
CA VAL A 325 9.16 -7.21 -3.08
C VAL A 325 9.20 -5.73 -3.40
N VAL A 326 10.33 -5.23 -3.87
CA VAL A 326 10.52 -3.81 -4.16
C VAL A 326 10.84 -3.60 -5.64
N VAL A 327 10.11 -2.69 -6.26
CA VAL A 327 10.38 -2.16 -7.60
C VAL A 327 10.87 -0.73 -7.47
N ASP A 328 12.09 -0.46 -7.91
CA ASP A 328 12.67 0.89 -8.00
C ASP A 328 12.55 1.39 -9.44
N MET A 329 11.49 2.14 -9.72
CA MET A 329 11.28 2.74 -11.04
C MET A 329 12.02 4.06 -11.15
N VAL A 330 13.21 4.03 -11.75
CA VAL A 330 14.05 5.21 -11.96
C VAL A 330 13.44 6.09 -13.07
N CYS A 331 13.01 7.27 -12.69
CA CYS A 331 12.34 8.22 -13.57
C CYS A 331 12.82 9.66 -13.30
N TYR A 332 12.03 10.65 -13.65
CA TYR A 332 12.31 12.05 -13.36
C TYR A 332 11.00 12.78 -13.01
N ARG A 333 11.12 13.95 -12.42
CA ARG A 333 10.01 14.85 -12.10
C ARG A 333 10.05 16.02 -13.07
N ARG A 334 9.08 16.11 -13.99
CA ARG A 334 9.06 17.17 -15.03
C ARG A 334 8.77 18.56 -14.45
N ARG A 335 7.88 18.65 -13.48
CA ARG A 335 7.49 19.91 -12.82
C ARG A 335 8.24 20.10 -11.51
N GLY A 336 8.03 21.22 -10.83
CA GLY A 336 8.52 21.43 -9.48
C GLY A 336 7.96 20.43 -8.45
N HIS A 337 8.25 20.66 -7.18
CA HIS A 337 7.65 19.87 -6.11
C HIS A 337 6.12 19.96 -6.16
N ASN A 338 5.62 21.15 -6.42
CA ASN A 338 4.24 21.40 -6.81
C ASN A 338 4.23 22.41 -7.99
N GLU A 339 3.04 22.77 -8.48
CA GLU A 339 2.86 23.59 -9.66
C GLU A 339 3.27 25.07 -9.48
N GLY A 340 3.50 25.51 -8.25
CA GLY A 340 4.01 26.85 -7.91
C GLY A 340 5.53 26.92 -7.71
N ASP A 341 6.24 25.78 -7.81
CA ASP A 341 7.67 25.66 -7.59
C ASP A 341 8.45 25.66 -8.91
N ASP A 342 9.54 26.42 -8.97
CA ASP A 342 10.48 26.39 -10.11
C ASP A 342 11.76 25.65 -9.71
N PRO A 343 11.87 24.38 -10.09
CA PRO A 343 12.99 23.54 -9.71
C PRO A 343 14.31 23.89 -10.41
N SER A 344 14.30 24.72 -11.44
CA SER A 344 15.51 25.18 -12.13
C SER A 344 16.36 26.07 -11.24
N MET A 345 15.76 26.67 -10.20
CA MET A 345 16.46 27.50 -9.22
C MET A 345 17.43 26.68 -8.35
N THR A 346 17.16 25.40 -8.12
CA THR A 346 17.96 24.52 -7.26
C THR A 346 18.69 23.42 -8.03
N GLN A 347 18.12 22.89 -9.11
CA GLN A 347 18.70 21.84 -9.96
C GLN A 347 18.77 22.27 -11.45
N PRO A 348 19.48 23.34 -11.80
CA PRO A 348 19.46 23.87 -13.17
C PRO A 348 19.97 22.90 -14.23
N LEU A 349 21.01 22.14 -13.95
CA LEU A 349 21.57 21.17 -14.92
C LEU A 349 20.61 20.01 -15.18
N MET A 350 19.98 19.48 -14.13
CA MET A 350 18.99 18.42 -14.25
C MET A 350 17.79 18.89 -15.09
N TYR A 351 17.26 20.07 -14.79
CA TYR A 351 16.07 20.57 -15.48
C TYR A 351 16.33 21.02 -16.91
N ASN A 352 17.53 21.45 -17.27
CA ASN A 352 17.92 21.64 -18.67
C ASN A 352 17.82 20.32 -19.47
N LEU A 353 18.20 19.18 -18.86
CA LEU A 353 18.07 17.87 -19.49
C LEU A 353 16.60 17.43 -19.57
N ILE A 354 15.82 17.65 -18.50
CA ILE A 354 14.40 17.29 -18.43
C ILE A 354 13.57 18.08 -19.45
N GLU A 355 13.82 19.37 -19.62
CA GLU A 355 13.13 20.21 -20.61
C GLU A 355 13.38 19.73 -22.05
N ALA A 356 14.61 19.35 -22.36
CA ALA A 356 14.96 18.82 -23.67
C ALA A 356 14.42 17.40 -23.93
N LYS A 357 13.98 16.69 -22.85
CA LYS A 357 13.56 15.31 -22.94
C LYS A 357 12.11 15.16 -23.42
N ARG A 358 11.90 14.28 -24.40
CA ARG A 358 10.57 13.87 -24.84
C ARG A 358 9.90 12.99 -23.80
N SER A 359 8.56 13.02 -23.76
CA SER A 359 7.79 12.15 -22.82
C SER A 359 7.96 10.67 -23.15
N VAL A 360 7.78 9.82 -22.13
CA VAL A 360 7.84 8.35 -22.27
C VAL A 360 6.90 7.86 -23.37
N ARG A 361 5.68 8.38 -23.40
CA ARG A 361 4.70 8.06 -24.44
C ARG A 361 5.23 8.33 -25.85
N LYS A 362 5.83 9.50 -26.08
CA LYS A 362 6.41 9.84 -27.39
C LYS A 362 7.56 8.92 -27.77
N LEU A 363 8.47 8.65 -26.82
CA LEU A 363 9.59 7.74 -27.02
C LEU A 363 9.10 6.32 -27.36
N TYR A 364 8.11 5.85 -26.62
CA TYR A 364 7.53 4.52 -26.85
C TYR A 364 6.79 4.43 -28.19
N THR A 365 5.99 5.42 -28.53
CA THR A 365 5.32 5.49 -29.84
C THR A 365 6.32 5.42 -30.99
N GLU A 366 7.39 6.19 -30.92
CA GLU A 366 8.45 6.18 -31.94
C GLU A 366 9.17 4.83 -32.02
N ALA A 367 9.40 4.19 -30.88
CA ALA A 367 9.99 2.85 -30.84
C ALA A 367 9.08 1.80 -31.50
N LEU A 368 7.77 1.81 -31.20
CA LEU A 368 6.79 0.90 -31.78
C LEU A 368 6.66 1.10 -33.31
N VAL A 369 6.55 2.36 -33.75
CA VAL A 369 6.49 2.69 -35.19
C VAL A 369 7.79 2.32 -35.89
N GLY A 370 8.95 2.63 -35.26
CA GLY A 370 10.28 2.32 -35.82
C GLY A 370 10.55 0.82 -35.95
N ARG A 371 9.97 0.00 -35.07
CA ARG A 371 10.04 -1.47 -35.13
C ARG A 371 9.00 -2.07 -36.08
N GLY A 372 8.04 -1.28 -36.57
CA GLY A 372 6.94 -1.72 -37.41
C GLY A 372 5.82 -2.46 -36.65
N ASP A 373 5.74 -2.27 -35.33
CA ASP A 373 4.75 -2.93 -34.46
C ASP A 373 3.35 -2.33 -34.62
N ILE A 374 3.27 -0.99 -34.79
CA ILE A 374 2.04 -0.24 -35.00
C ILE A 374 2.19 0.78 -36.14
N GLY A 375 1.06 1.17 -36.74
CA GLY A 375 0.99 2.30 -37.67
C GLY A 375 1.07 3.64 -36.94
N ARG A 376 1.67 4.65 -37.57
CA ARG A 376 1.74 6.00 -36.99
C ARG A 376 0.35 6.63 -36.83
N GLU A 377 -0.52 6.40 -37.80
CA GLU A 377 -1.89 6.92 -37.79
C GLU A 377 -2.72 6.32 -36.64
N ASP A 378 -2.53 5.03 -36.34
CA ASP A 378 -3.20 4.33 -35.24
C ASP A 378 -2.80 4.92 -33.88
N ALA A 379 -1.49 5.18 -33.70
CA ALA A 379 -0.97 5.77 -32.47
C ALA A 379 -1.48 7.20 -32.24
N GLU A 380 -1.53 8.00 -33.29
CA GLU A 380 -2.04 9.38 -33.23
C GLU A 380 -3.57 9.42 -33.02
N ALA A 381 -4.31 8.48 -33.62
CA ALA A 381 -5.76 8.37 -33.46
C ALA A 381 -6.12 8.03 -32.02
N ALA A 382 -5.45 7.05 -31.40
CA ALA A 382 -5.67 6.66 -30.02
C ALA A 382 -5.44 7.81 -29.02
N LEU A 383 -4.45 8.68 -29.26
CA LEU A 383 -4.22 9.85 -28.41
C LEU A 383 -5.32 10.90 -28.60
N ARG A 384 -5.71 11.20 -29.85
CA ARG A 384 -6.78 12.16 -30.12
C ARG A 384 -8.11 11.75 -29.51
N ASP A 385 -8.46 10.47 -29.57
CA ASP A 385 -9.68 9.95 -28.97
C ASP A 385 -9.70 10.19 -27.46
N TYR A 386 -8.58 9.95 -26.78
CA TYR A 386 -8.46 10.19 -25.34
C TYR A 386 -8.60 11.68 -24.98
N GLN A 387 -7.98 12.56 -25.73
CA GLN A 387 -8.10 14.00 -25.53
C GLN A 387 -9.53 14.49 -25.74
N GLN A 388 -10.23 13.98 -26.75
CA GLN A 388 -11.63 14.30 -27.00
C GLN A 388 -12.56 13.78 -25.90
N GLN A 389 -12.27 12.62 -25.33
CA GLN A 389 -13.01 12.07 -24.19
C GLN A 389 -12.91 13.01 -22.97
N LEU A 390 -11.71 13.44 -22.62
CA LEU A 390 -11.48 14.35 -21.49
C LEU A 390 -12.21 15.69 -21.71
N GLU A 391 -12.16 16.26 -22.91
CA GLU A 391 -12.83 17.51 -23.22
C GLU A 391 -14.36 17.38 -23.13
N ARG A 392 -14.94 16.28 -23.64
CA ARG A 392 -16.38 16.00 -23.51
C ARG A 392 -16.82 15.94 -22.04
N VAL A 393 -16.13 15.12 -21.25
CA VAL A 393 -16.46 14.96 -19.82
C VAL A 393 -16.33 16.29 -19.06
N PHE A 394 -15.36 17.11 -19.42
CA PHE A 394 -15.17 18.42 -18.81
C PHE A 394 -16.33 19.38 -19.11
N VAL A 395 -16.76 19.45 -20.37
CA VAL A 395 -17.90 20.28 -20.78
C VAL A 395 -19.18 19.81 -20.08
N GLU A 396 -19.47 18.50 -20.12
CA GLU A 396 -20.62 17.90 -19.45
C GLU A 396 -20.63 18.20 -17.94
N THR A 397 -19.46 18.09 -17.28
CA THR A 397 -19.32 18.41 -15.86
C THR A 397 -19.59 19.88 -15.56
N LYS A 398 -19.06 20.79 -16.37
CA LYS A 398 -19.31 22.24 -16.22
C LYS A 398 -20.77 22.62 -16.45
N ASP A 399 -21.40 22.00 -17.42
CA ASP A 399 -22.81 22.30 -17.72
C ASP A 399 -23.72 21.76 -16.61
N ALA A 400 -23.47 20.55 -16.11
CA ALA A 400 -24.19 20.01 -14.94
C ALA A 400 -24.02 20.88 -13.68
N LEU A 401 -22.83 21.45 -13.44
CA LEU A 401 -22.60 22.36 -12.32
C LEU A 401 -23.36 23.67 -12.46
N LYS A 402 -23.42 24.25 -13.67
CA LYS A 402 -24.20 25.48 -13.95
C LYS A 402 -25.70 25.25 -13.78
N GLU A 403 -26.21 24.07 -14.15
CA GLU A 403 -27.62 23.72 -13.95
C GLU A 403 -27.95 23.58 -12.47
N ALA A 404 -27.11 22.87 -11.71
CA ALA A 404 -27.26 22.73 -10.26
C ALA A 404 -27.21 24.08 -9.52
N ASP A 405 -26.30 25.00 -9.93
CA ASP A 405 -26.22 26.36 -9.37
C ASP A 405 -27.47 27.20 -9.70
N LYS A 406 -28.08 27.01 -10.90
CA LYS A 406 -29.35 27.67 -11.26
C LYS A 406 -30.52 27.13 -10.46
N GLU A 407 -30.59 25.82 -10.25
CA GLU A 407 -31.65 25.22 -9.43
C GLU A 407 -31.53 25.66 -7.96
N GLN A 408 -30.31 25.79 -7.44
CA GLN A 408 -30.05 26.24 -6.09
C GLN A 408 -30.38 27.74 -5.90
N SER A 409 -30.07 28.60 -6.89
CA SER A 409 -30.45 30.00 -6.87
C SER A 409 -31.95 30.19 -7.09
N ALA A 410 -32.58 29.40 -7.96
CA ALA A 410 -34.05 29.44 -8.11
C ALA A 410 -34.80 28.95 -6.87
N SER A 411 -34.25 28.03 -6.10
CA SER A 411 -34.80 27.59 -4.81
C SER A 411 -34.59 28.63 -3.70
N GLN A 412 -33.51 29.41 -3.73
CA GLN A 412 -33.28 30.53 -2.81
C GLN A 412 -34.19 31.72 -3.10
N ASP A 413 -34.48 32.04 -4.35
CA ASP A 413 -35.41 33.10 -4.73
C ASP A 413 -36.89 32.75 -4.39
N ALA A 414 -37.21 31.47 -4.27
CA ALA A 414 -38.52 31.00 -3.83
C ALA A 414 -38.72 31.04 -2.30
N TYR A 415 -37.66 31.31 -1.54
CA TYR A 415 -37.68 31.32 -0.06
C TYR A 415 -37.31 32.70 0.50
N THR A 416 -37.96 33.76 -0.03
CA THR A 416 -37.91 35.07 0.60
C THR A 416 -39.12 35.18 1.58
N GLY A 417 -38.94 34.66 2.77
CA GLY A 417 -39.92 34.80 3.83
C GLY A 417 -39.46 34.14 5.13
N THR A 418 -39.00 34.99 6.04
CA THR A 418 -38.89 34.79 7.49
C THR A 418 -37.75 33.91 8.02
N ASP A 419 -36.81 34.61 8.67
CA ASP A 419 -36.07 34.24 9.88
C ASP A 419 -35.57 32.80 10.04
N LEU A 420 -34.36 32.56 9.63
CA LEU A 420 -33.47 31.60 10.30
C LEU A 420 -32.06 32.18 10.36
N GLU A 421 -31.82 33.05 11.34
CA GLU A 421 -30.49 33.17 11.94
C GLU A 421 -30.12 31.80 12.52
N GLY A 422 -28.99 31.26 12.11
CA GLY A 422 -28.30 30.22 12.84
C GLY A 422 -28.66 28.80 12.41
N GLN A 423 -27.78 28.22 11.64
CA GLN A 423 -27.15 26.93 11.90
C GLN A 423 -26.38 26.45 10.67
N HIS A 424 -25.22 27.07 10.40
CA HIS A 424 -24.13 26.34 9.83
C HIS A 424 -23.39 25.67 11.00
N GLY A 425 -23.94 24.55 11.46
CA GLY A 425 -23.31 23.70 12.45
C GLY A 425 -22.15 22.94 11.82
N LEU A 426 -20.99 23.56 11.76
CA LEU A 426 -19.76 22.82 11.92
C LEU A 426 -19.77 22.31 13.35
N GLU A 427 -19.79 21.01 13.56
CA GLU A 427 -19.53 20.46 14.90
C GLU A 427 -18.24 21.08 15.41
N PRO A 428 -18.23 21.66 16.62
CA PRO A 428 -17.00 22.24 17.15
C PRO A 428 -15.94 21.16 17.28
N PRO A 429 -14.66 21.50 17.05
CA PRO A 429 -13.57 20.58 17.33
C PRO A 429 -13.67 20.07 18.77
N LEU A 430 -13.36 18.81 19.00
CA LEU A 430 -13.38 18.15 20.32
C LEU A 430 -12.75 18.97 21.48
N ALA A 431 -11.87 19.93 21.16
CA ALA A 431 -11.23 20.83 22.12
C ALA A 431 -12.15 21.93 22.68
N GLN A 432 -13.42 22.05 22.25
CA GLN A 432 -14.38 23.04 22.74
C GLN A 432 -15.60 22.43 23.45
N MET A 433 -15.54 21.14 23.81
CA MET A 433 -16.56 20.58 24.71
C MET A 433 -16.45 21.29 26.05
N SER A 434 -17.51 21.99 26.43
CA SER A 434 -17.59 22.63 27.75
C SER A 434 -17.70 21.58 28.86
N ASP A 435 -17.24 21.91 30.07
CA ASP A 435 -17.43 21.03 31.24
C ASP A 435 -18.93 20.64 31.46
N ALA A 436 -19.87 21.42 30.93
CA ALA A 436 -21.29 21.10 30.96
C ALA A 436 -21.67 19.95 30.01
N ASP A 437 -20.99 19.82 28.86
CA ASP A 437 -21.22 18.69 27.92
C ASP A 437 -20.62 17.39 28.43
N ALA A 438 -19.55 17.47 29.22
CA ALA A 438 -18.94 16.32 29.88
C ALA A 438 -19.85 15.69 30.95
N THR A 439 -20.82 16.43 31.47
CA THR A 439 -21.77 15.94 32.50
C THR A 439 -23.06 15.35 31.91
N THR A 440 -23.27 15.45 30.59
CA THR A 440 -24.46 14.90 29.90
C THR A 440 -24.25 13.52 29.28
N HIS A 441 -23.10 12.90 29.48
CA HIS A 441 -22.97 11.49 29.18
C HIS A 441 -23.94 10.73 30.10
N SER A 442 -25.06 10.25 29.54
CA SER A 442 -25.88 9.26 30.20
C SER A 442 -24.93 8.16 30.71
N ALA A 443 -25.00 7.89 32.01
CA ALA A 443 -24.14 6.86 32.59
C ALA A 443 -24.42 5.55 31.85
N THR A 444 -23.57 5.22 30.89
CA THR A 444 -23.62 3.93 30.20
C THR A 444 -23.27 2.89 31.25
N GLU A 445 -24.19 1.97 31.48
CA GLU A 445 -23.96 0.90 32.44
C GLU A 445 -22.90 -0.04 31.87
N THR A 446 -21.69 -0.04 32.46
CA THR A 446 -20.55 -0.87 32.06
C THR A 446 -20.28 -2.01 33.04
N ALA A 447 -21.13 -2.17 34.06
CA ALA A 447 -20.99 -3.21 35.06
C ALA A 447 -21.34 -4.59 34.47
N ILE A 448 -20.59 -5.60 34.88
CA ILE A 448 -20.90 -7.01 34.61
C ILE A 448 -21.48 -7.68 35.87
N SER A 449 -22.19 -8.79 35.72
CA SER A 449 -22.73 -9.52 36.85
C SER A 449 -21.60 -10.14 37.70
N VAL A 450 -21.89 -10.38 38.99
CA VAL A 450 -20.95 -11.04 39.92
C VAL A 450 -20.58 -12.44 39.40
N GLU A 451 -21.56 -13.17 38.87
CA GLU A 451 -21.36 -14.49 38.30
C GLU A 451 -20.42 -14.45 37.08
N GLN A 452 -20.58 -13.46 36.23
CA GLN A 452 -19.70 -13.23 35.06
C GLN A 452 -18.30 -12.87 35.51
N LEU A 453 -18.15 -11.96 36.48
CA LEU A 453 -16.88 -11.57 37.07
C LEU A 453 -16.11 -12.77 37.66
N GLN A 454 -16.81 -13.64 38.43
CA GLN A 454 -16.22 -14.83 39.00
C GLN A 454 -15.79 -15.86 37.96
N ARG A 455 -16.62 -16.06 36.92
CA ARG A 455 -16.29 -16.97 35.80
C ARG A 455 -15.05 -16.49 35.05
N LEU A 456 -14.91 -15.20 34.81
CA LEU A 456 -13.71 -14.62 34.19
C LEU A 456 -12.48 -14.79 35.09
N GLY A 457 -12.65 -14.63 36.41
CA GLY A 457 -11.60 -14.85 37.39
C GLY A 457 -11.12 -16.30 37.44
N ASP A 458 -12.04 -17.26 37.33
CA ASP A 458 -11.71 -18.70 37.35
C ASP A 458 -10.85 -19.09 36.12
N ALA A 459 -11.01 -18.41 34.98
CA ALA A 459 -10.22 -18.68 33.78
C ALA A 459 -8.71 -18.50 34.01
N PHE A 460 -8.29 -17.60 34.91
CA PHE A 460 -6.85 -17.39 35.19
C PHE A 460 -6.14 -18.61 35.79
N THR A 461 -6.88 -19.48 36.47
CA THR A 461 -6.36 -20.69 37.08
C THR A 461 -6.87 -21.98 36.43
N ALA A 462 -7.71 -21.88 35.41
CA ALA A 462 -8.18 -23.01 34.61
C ALA A 462 -7.10 -23.48 33.62
N ILE A 463 -6.01 -24.04 34.15
CA ILE A 463 -4.81 -24.41 33.41
C ILE A 463 -4.87 -25.90 33.06
N PRO A 464 -4.47 -26.34 31.83
CA PRO A 464 -4.40 -27.76 31.48
C PRO A 464 -3.51 -28.56 32.43
N GLN A 465 -3.86 -29.84 32.67
CA GLN A 465 -3.13 -30.69 33.61
C GLN A 465 -1.68 -30.98 33.23
N ASP A 466 -1.38 -30.93 31.94
CA ASP A 466 -0.07 -31.13 31.34
C ASP A 466 0.75 -29.84 31.19
N PHE A 467 0.21 -28.71 31.62
CA PHE A 467 0.87 -27.40 31.52
C PHE A 467 1.48 -26.99 32.87
N THR A 468 2.78 -26.73 32.87
CA THR A 468 3.52 -26.35 34.08
C THR A 468 3.76 -24.84 34.15
N VAL A 469 2.96 -24.15 34.95
CA VAL A 469 3.16 -22.70 35.21
C VAL A 469 4.44 -22.45 35.99
N HIS A 470 5.13 -21.36 35.66
CA HIS A 470 6.32 -20.96 36.41
C HIS A 470 5.97 -20.70 37.89
N PRO A 471 6.71 -21.26 38.90
CA PRO A 471 6.35 -21.20 40.32
C PRO A 471 6.17 -19.78 40.88
N LYS A 472 6.85 -18.79 40.34
CA LYS A 472 6.69 -17.38 40.74
C LYS A 472 5.43 -16.74 40.18
N LEU A 473 4.86 -17.29 39.12
CA LEU A 473 3.68 -16.74 38.45
C LEU A 473 2.38 -17.31 39.04
N LEU A 474 2.39 -18.56 39.43
CA LEU A 474 1.19 -19.22 39.96
C LEU A 474 0.50 -18.46 41.11
N PRO A 475 1.22 -17.96 42.14
CA PRO A 475 0.59 -17.18 43.22
C PRO A 475 -0.09 -15.90 42.75
N MET A 476 0.42 -15.30 41.69
CA MET A 476 -0.19 -14.11 41.10
C MET A 476 -1.52 -14.46 40.43
N LEU A 477 -1.60 -15.57 39.68
CA LEU A 477 -2.83 -16.04 39.03
C LEU A 477 -3.89 -16.42 40.11
N GLU A 478 -3.48 -17.12 41.16
CA GLU A 478 -4.35 -17.46 42.30
C GLU A 478 -4.91 -16.20 42.98
N LYS A 479 -4.06 -15.18 43.18
CA LYS A 479 -4.48 -13.90 43.76
C LYS A 479 -5.50 -13.19 42.86
N ARG A 480 -5.32 -13.21 41.52
CA ARG A 480 -6.28 -12.65 40.58
C ARG A 480 -7.63 -13.32 40.69
N THR A 481 -7.66 -14.63 40.68
CA THR A 481 -8.90 -15.41 40.86
C THR A 481 -9.57 -15.06 42.20
N ALA A 482 -8.82 -15.02 43.31
CA ALA A 482 -9.34 -14.66 44.62
C ALA A 482 -9.93 -13.24 44.66
N SER A 483 -9.27 -12.27 44.02
CA SER A 483 -9.69 -10.86 44.01
C SER A 483 -11.07 -10.63 43.40
N THR A 484 -11.53 -11.51 42.49
CA THR A 484 -12.88 -11.44 41.91
C THR A 484 -13.99 -11.80 42.91
N ARG A 485 -13.64 -12.38 44.06
CA ARG A 485 -14.57 -12.74 45.14
C ARG A 485 -14.38 -11.89 46.40
N GLU A 486 -13.12 -11.59 46.72
CA GLU A 486 -12.73 -10.91 47.95
C GLU A 486 -12.60 -9.39 47.78
N GLY A 487 -12.53 -8.92 46.55
CA GLY A 487 -12.25 -7.52 46.24
C GLY A 487 -10.75 -7.21 46.17
N GLY A 488 -10.39 -5.96 45.98
CA GLY A 488 -8.99 -5.54 45.84
C GLY A 488 -8.39 -5.86 44.47
N ILE A 489 -9.21 -5.78 43.39
CA ILE A 489 -8.79 -5.96 42.01
C ILE A 489 -7.77 -4.86 41.64
N ASP A 490 -6.57 -5.28 41.26
CA ASP A 490 -5.54 -4.36 40.74
C ASP A 490 -5.76 -4.01 39.25
N TRP A 491 -5.05 -2.98 38.78
CA TRP A 491 -5.16 -2.50 37.41
C TRP A 491 -4.95 -3.58 36.34
N ALA A 492 -3.97 -4.44 36.52
CA ALA A 492 -3.66 -5.49 35.54
C ALA A 492 -4.75 -6.56 35.50
N THR A 493 -5.30 -6.91 36.64
CA THR A 493 -6.43 -7.83 36.76
C THR A 493 -7.70 -7.19 36.16
N GLY A 494 -7.94 -5.89 36.47
CA GLY A 494 -9.06 -5.12 35.91
C GLY A 494 -9.02 -5.04 34.38
N GLU A 495 -7.83 -4.79 33.79
CA GLU A 495 -7.63 -4.80 32.35
C GLU A 495 -8.01 -6.15 31.71
N LEU A 496 -7.52 -7.26 32.26
CA LEU A 496 -7.83 -8.58 31.73
C LEU A 496 -9.31 -8.98 31.90
N LEU A 497 -9.94 -8.54 32.99
CA LEU A 497 -11.37 -8.75 33.22
C LEU A 497 -12.20 -7.94 32.22
N ALA A 498 -11.78 -6.71 31.89
CA ALA A 498 -12.43 -5.90 30.87
C ALA A 498 -12.33 -6.57 29.49
N PHE A 499 -11.14 -7.03 29.09
CA PHE A 499 -11.01 -7.81 27.85
C PHE A 499 -11.88 -9.07 27.87
N GLY A 500 -11.85 -9.82 28.98
CA GLY A 500 -12.66 -11.03 29.13
C GLY A 500 -14.17 -10.77 29.01
N SER A 501 -14.66 -9.65 29.54
CA SER A 501 -16.07 -9.27 29.42
C SER A 501 -16.48 -8.97 27.98
N LEU A 502 -15.66 -8.21 27.24
CA LEU A 502 -15.87 -7.91 25.82
C LEU A 502 -15.87 -9.21 24.98
N LEU A 503 -14.92 -10.10 25.23
CA LEU A 503 -14.86 -11.40 24.55
C LEU A 503 -16.11 -12.25 24.81
N ALA A 504 -16.61 -12.24 26.05
CA ALA A 504 -17.81 -12.97 26.42
C ALA A 504 -19.09 -12.37 25.78
N ASP A 505 -19.08 -11.07 25.53
CA ASP A 505 -20.17 -10.35 24.85
C ASP A 505 -20.08 -10.42 23.32
N GLY A 506 -19.06 -11.12 22.78
CA GLY A 506 -18.90 -11.32 21.34
C GLY A 506 -18.08 -10.24 20.64
N THR A 507 -17.44 -9.32 21.36
CA THR A 507 -16.54 -8.30 20.82
C THR A 507 -15.12 -8.86 20.75
N PRO A 508 -14.50 -8.97 19.55
CA PRO A 508 -13.11 -9.39 19.43
C PRO A 508 -12.16 -8.36 20.03
N VAL A 509 -11.07 -8.83 20.64
CA VAL A 509 -10.03 -7.95 21.18
C VAL A 509 -8.69 -8.27 20.51
N ARG A 510 -8.02 -7.24 20.00
CA ARG A 510 -6.67 -7.32 19.45
C ARG A 510 -5.73 -6.45 20.27
N LEU A 511 -4.85 -7.09 21.00
CA LEU A 511 -3.83 -6.46 21.84
C LEU A 511 -2.46 -6.69 21.19
N ALA A 512 -1.84 -5.65 20.69
CA ALA A 512 -0.54 -5.71 20.05
C ALA A 512 0.36 -4.55 20.48
N GLY A 513 1.67 -4.78 20.45
CA GLY A 513 2.67 -3.81 20.87
C GLY A 513 3.86 -4.48 21.51
N GLN A 514 4.86 -3.68 21.90
CA GLN A 514 6.03 -4.20 22.61
C GLN A 514 5.64 -4.81 23.96
N ASP A 515 6.10 -6.03 24.21
CA ASP A 515 5.87 -6.79 25.45
C ASP A 515 4.37 -6.92 25.83
N SER A 516 3.44 -6.87 24.88
CA SER A 516 2.00 -6.89 25.16
C SER A 516 1.53 -8.19 25.84
N ARG A 517 2.17 -9.31 25.55
CA ARG A 517 1.82 -10.62 26.11
C ARG A 517 2.08 -10.71 27.61
N ARG A 518 3.15 -10.10 28.09
CA ARG A 518 3.55 -10.06 29.49
C ARG A 518 3.19 -8.74 30.19
N GLY A 519 3.28 -7.65 29.46
CA GLY A 519 3.29 -6.27 29.97
C GLY A 519 4.70 -5.82 30.33
N THR A 520 5.05 -4.58 29.98
CA THR A 520 6.37 -3.98 30.21
C THR A 520 6.76 -4.02 31.69
N PHE A 521 5.79 -3.83 32.60
CA PHE A 521 5.99 -3.82 34.04
C PHE A 521 5.72 -5.19 34.72
N VAL A 522 5.74 -6.28 33.95
CA VAL A 522 5.48 -7.64 34.46
C VAL A 522 4.06 -7.81 35.06
N GLN A 523 3.14 -6.96 34.62
CA GLN A 523 1.81 -6.87 35.23
C GLN A 523 0.75 -7.74 34.54
N ARG A 524 0.81 -7.91 33.19
CA ARG A 524 -0.31 -8.49 32.43
C ARG A 524 -0.32 -10.01 32.43
N HIS A 525 0.69 -10.64 31.88
CA HIS A 525 0.74 -12.10 31.67
C HIS A 525 -0.57 -12.64 31.05
N ALA A 526 -0.98 -12.06 29.90
CA ALA A 526 -2.14 -12.54 29.15
C ALA A 526 -1.87 -13.89 28.50
N VAL A 527 -0.60 -14.17 28.17
CA VAL A 527 -0.12 -15.44 27.63
C VAL A 527 0.85 -16.05 28.66
N LEU A 528 0.59 -17.29 29.02
CA LEU A 528 1.44 -18.11 29.91
C LEU A 528 2.33 -18.98 29.02
N ILE A 529 3.56 -19.24 29.49
CA ILE A 529 4.52 -20.13 28.84
C ILE A 529 4.78 -21.31 29.74
N ASP A 530 4.63 -22.51 29.21
CA ASP A 530 4.98 -23.75 29.96
C ASP A 530 6.47 -23.77 30.26
N LYS A 531 6.79 -24.01 31.52
CA LYS A 531 8.17 -24.00 32.00
C LYS A 531 9.05 -25.10 31.38
N ASN A 532 8.46 -26.21 30.96
CA ASN A 532 9.16 -27.40 30.50
C ASN A 532 9.16 -27.54 28.98
N THR A 533 8.04 -27.17 28.33
CA THR A 533 7.82 -27.40 26.89
C THR A 533 7.89 -26.11 26.08
N ALA A 534 7.82 -24.93 26.75
CA ALA A 534 7.67 -23.62 26.11
C ALA A 534 6.36 -23.44 25.30
N GLU A 535 5.38 -24.32 25.49
CA GLU A 535 4.06 -24.18 24.92
C GLU A 535 3.31 -22.98 25.51
N GLU A 536 2.39 -22.44 24.75
CA GLU A 536 1.65 -21.23 25.11
C GLU A 536 0.23 -21.56 25.57
N TRP A 537 -0.21 -20.89 26.63
CA TRP A 537 -1.58 -20.94 27.10
C TRP A 537 -2.12 -19.53 27.34
N THR A 538 -3.25 -19.20 26.73
CA THR A 538 -3.91 -17.90 26.88
C THR A 538 -5.25 -18.11 27.60
N PRO A 539 -5.38 -17.82 28.90
CA PRO A 539 -6.58 -18.11 29.69
C PRO A 539 -7.87 -17.57 29.09
N LEU A 540 -7.84 -16.33 28.56
CA LEU A 540 -9.01 -15.65 27.98
C LEU A 540 -9.49 -16.23 26.63
N LEU A 541 -8.79 -17.21 26.04
CA LEU A 541 -9.27 -17.96 24.88
C LEU A 541 -10.27 -19.08 25.24
N TYR A 542 -10.46 -19.35 26.53
CA TYR A 542 -11.22 -20.52 27.02
C TYR A 542 -12.33 -20.11 28.00
N LEU A 543 -13.04 -19.00 27.71
CA LEU A 543 -14.11 -18.50 28.56
C LEU A 543 -15.46 -19.22 28.35
N GLY A 544 -15.63 -19.91 27.22
CA GLY A 544 -16.84 -20.67 26.90
C GLY A 544 -17.26 -20.63 25.44
N VAL A 545 -18.37 -21.31 25.15
CA VAL A 545 -18.93 -21.38 23.80
C VAL A 545 -19.50 -20.02 23.39
N GLY A 546 -19.16 -19.57 22.19
CA GLY A 546 -19.70 -18.33 21.61
C GLY A 546 -18.90 -17.07 21.93
N GLN A 547 -17.80 -17.18 22.69
CA GLN A 547 -16.91 -16.03 22.89
C GLN A 547 -16.24 -15.56 21.61
N ALA A 548 -15.90 -14.28 21.55
CA ALA A 548 -15.13 -13.70 20.46
C ALA A 548 -13.63 -14.06 20.54
N LYS A 549 -12.88 -13.73 19.50
CA LYS A 549 -11.44 -14.00 19.40
C LYS A 549 -10.62 -13.01 20.21
N PHE A 550 -9.59 -13.51 20.84
CA PHE A 550 -8.57 -12.72 21.53
C PHE A 550 -7.21 -12.92 20.83
N TRP A 551 -6.68 -11.85 20.25
CA TRP A 551 -5.35 -11.83 19.67
C TRP A 551 -4.41 -11.06 20.58
N VAL A 552 -3.31 -11.67 20.97
CA VAL A 552 -2.27 -11.02 21.76
C VAL A 552 -0.93 -11.25 21.10
N TYR A 553 -0.33 -10.18 20.62
CA TYR A 553 0.93 -10.22 19.89
C TYR A 553 1.96 -9.29 20.51
N ASP A 554 3.19 -9.81 20.70
CA ASP A 554 4.33 -8.94 20.89
C ASP A 554 4.78 -8.39 19.53
N SER A 555 5.23 -7.17 19.52
CA SER A 555 5.79 -6.50 18.36
C SER A 555 7.23 -6.11 18.59
N LEU A 556 7.84 -5.55 17.55
CA LEU A 556 9.14 -4.92 17.63
C LEU A 556 9.12 -3.69 18.57
N LEU A 557 10.31 -3.24 18.96
CA LEU A 557 10.51 -1.90 19.48
C LEU A 557 10.41 -0.90 18.32
N PHE A 558 9.32 -0.15 18.26
CA PHE A 558 9.08 0.88 17.24
C PHE A 558 8.23 2.03 17.81
N GLU A 559 8.14 3.13 17.07
CA GLU A 559 7.43 4.31 17.54
C GLU A 559 6.09 4.52 16.84
N TYR A 560 5.98 4.24 15.53
CA TYR A 560 4.83 4.61 14.71
C TYR A 560 4.10 3.44 14.06
N ALA A 561 4.81 2.46 13.51
CA ALA A 561 4.19 1.47 12.65
C ALA A 561 3.16 0.57 13.37
N ALA A 562 3.36 0.21 14.64
CA ALA A 562 2.37 -0.55 15.38
C ALA A 562 1.07 0.23 15.53
N LEU A 563 1.18 1.49 15.95
CA LEU A 563 0.00 2.34 16.14
C LEU A 563 -0.71 2.57 14.80
N GLY A 564 0.05 2.82 13.73
CA GLY A 564 -0.49 2.96 12.37
C GLY A 564 -1.21 1.71 11.90
N PHE A 565 -0.62 0.53 12.14
CA PHE A 565 -1.22 -0.76 11.78
C PHE A 565 -2.52 -1.01 12.54
N GLU A 566 -2.52 -0.84 13.86
CA GLU A 566 -3.73 -1.06 14.67
C GLU A 566 -4.81 -0.04 14.33
N TYR A 567 -4.44 1.22 14.04
CA TYR A 567 -5.39 2.22 13.53
C TYR A 567 -6.04 1.75 12.20
N GLY A 568 -5.23 1.30 11.24
CA GLY A 568 -5.73 0.77 9.97
C GLY A 568 -6.62 -0.46 10.16
N TYR A 569 -6.23 -1.36 11.04
CA TYR A 569 -7.02 -2.54 11.39
C TYR A 569 -8.39 -2.15 11.95
N PHE A 570 -8.41 -1.20 12.89
CA PHE A 570 -9.63 -0.69 13.50
C PHE A 570 -10.53 0.07 12.50
N VAL A 571 -9.96 0.87 11.59
CA VAL A 571 -10.74 1.57 10.54
C VAL A 571 -11.55 0.58 9.71
N GLU A 572 -10.98 -0.58 9.37
CA GLU A 572 -11.66 -1.63 8.61
C GLU A 572 -12.53 -2.53 9.52
N ARG A 573 -12.15 -2.72 10.79
CA ARG A 573 -12.83 -3.55 11.78
C ARG A 573 -13.29 -2.76 13.01
N PRO A 574 -14.23 -1.79 12.87
CA PRO A 574 -14.72 -1.02 14.02
C PRO A 574 -15.53 -1.85 15.03
N ASP A 575 -15.82 -3.12 14.69
CA ASP A 575 -16.44 -4.13 15.56
C ASP A 575 -15.45 -4.80 16.53
N ALA A 576 -14.15 -4.53 16.39
CA ALA A 576 -13.08 -5.03 17.27
C ALA A 576 -12.53 -3.91 18.18
N LEU A 577 -11.96 -4.30 19.33
CA LEU A 577 -11.23 -3.41 20.22
C LEU A 577 -9.72 -3.63 20.03
#